data_37437b3066aa36e58983574ca33a1843
#
_entry.id   37437b3066aa36e58983574ca33a1843
#
_cell.length_a   1.000
_cell.length_b   1.000
_cell.length_c   1.000
_cell.angle_alpha   90.00
_cell.angle_beta   90.00
_cell.angle_gamma   90.00
#
_symmetry.space_group_name_H-M   'P 1'
#
loop_
_entity.id
_entity.type
_entity.pdbx_description
1 polymer ?
#
loop_
_entity_poly.entity_id
_entity_poly.type
_entity_poly.pdbx_seq_one_letter_code
_entity_poly.pdbx_strand_id
1 'polypeptide(L)'
;MKKINYTVVVEAGIHARPAGLLVKQAASFKSDIKLLNEENGKEADLKRLMAVMALGVKQGNSIVVTVEGEDEDEAYTVLESFLKENF
;
A
#
# COMPACT_ATOMS: atom_id res chain seq x y z
N MET A 1 -3.04 7.33 14.18
CA MET A 1 -2.83 6.25 13.20
C MET A 1 -4.08 6.00 12.38
N LYS A 2 -3.93 5.89 11.08
CA LYS A 2 -5.02 5.57 10.15
C LYS A 2 -4.75 4.21 9.51
N LYS A 3 -5.80 3.46 9.20
CA LYS A 3 -5.69 2.16 8.53
C LYS A 3 -6.60 2.12 7.32
N ILE A 4 -6.09 1.57 6.22
CA ILE A 4 -6.87 1.32 5.01
C ILE A 4 -6.93 -0.18 4.82
N ASN A 5 -8.13 -0.74 4.80
CA ASN A 5 -8.35 -2.15 4.50
C ASN A 5 -8.81 -2.24 3.05
N TYR A 6 -8.13 -3.04 2.25
CA TYR A 6 -8.45 -3.14 0.83
C TYR A 6 -8.24 -4.57 0.33
N THR A 7 -9.12 -5.02 -0.55
CA THR A 7 -8.97 -6.31 -1.23
C THR A 7 -8.57 -6.05 -2.68
N VAL A 8 -7.45 -6.60 -3.08
CA VAL A 8 -6.91 -6.40 -4.43
C VAL A 8 -7.81 -7.10 -5.44
N VAL A 9 -8.26 -6.35 -6.45
CA VAL A 9 -9.19 -6.87 -7.46
C VAL A 9 -8.56 -7.07 -8.83
N VAL A 10 -7.42 -6.42 -9.11
CA VAL A 10 -6.78 -6.57 -10.41
C VAL A 10 -6.07 -7.92 -10.53
N GLU A 11 -6.15 -8.51 -11.71
CA GLU A 11 -5.62 -9.85 -11.98
C GLU A 11 -4.12 -9.97 -11.67
N ALA A 12 -3.34 -8.96 -11.98
CA ALA A 12 -1.90 -8.98 -11.77
C ALA A 12 -1.48 -8.78 -10.31
N GLY A 13 -2.43 -8.43 -9.41
CA GLY A 13 -2.09 -8.09 -8.04
C GLY A 13 -1.25 -6.83 -7.95
N ILE A 14 -0.33 -6.77 -6.98
CA ILE A 14 0.62 -5.65 -6.88
C ILE A 14 1.84 -6.00 -7.74
N HIS A 15 1.98 -5.31 -8.86
CA HIS A 15 3.06 -5.54 -9.80
C HIS A 15 3.86 -4.27 -10.08
N ALA A 16 5.00 -4.41 -10.80
CA ALA A 16 6.07 -3.40 -10.84
C ALA A 16 5.62 -1.97 -11.15
N ARG A 17 4.84 -1.75 -12.22
CA ARG A 17 4.50 -0.38 -12.62
C ARG A 17 3.59 0.33 -11.62
N PRO A 18 2.40 -0.23 -11.27
CA PRO A 18 1.55 0.43 -10.28
C PRO A 18 2.18 0.44 -8.89
N ALA A 19 2.99 -0.57 -8.53
CA ALA A 19 3.69 -0.58 -7.26
C ALA A 19 4.70 0.57 -7.18
N GLY A 20 5.41 0.84 -8.27
CA GLY A 20 6.33 1.97 -8.34
C GLY A 20 5.63 3.30 -8.12
N LEU A 21 4.45 3.48 -8.72
CA LEU A 21 3.65 4.68 -8.54
C LEU A 21 3.12 4.80 -7.11
N LEU A 22 2.69 3.69 -6.53
CA LEU A 22 2.20 3.65 -5.15
C LEU A 22 3.31 4.04 -4.17
N VAL A 23 4.49 3.48 -4.35
CA VAL A 23 5.67 3.80 -3.52
C VAL A 23 6.02 5.27 -3.64
N LYS A 24 5.97 5.82 -4.85
CA LYS A 24 6.25 7.24 -5.09
C LYS A 24 5.24 8.13 -4.36
N GLN A 25 3.97 7.77 -4.38
CA GLN A 25 2.93 8.49 -3.64
C GLN A 25 3.21 8.43 -2.14
N ALA A 26 3.50 7.25 -1.62
CA ALA A 26 3.78 7.09 -0.19
C ALA A 26 5.01 7.90 0.23
N ALA A 27 6.05 7.91 -0.59
CA ALA A 27 7.29 8.63 -0.29
C ALA A 27 7.12 10.14 -0.23
N SER A 28 6.05 10.68 -0.81
CA SER A 28 5.78 12.12 -0.79
C SER A 28 5.25 12.61 0.56
N PHE A 29 4.85 11.70 1.43
CA PHE A 29 4.34 12.03 2.76
C PHE A 29 5.39 11.83 3.83
N LYS A 30 5.27 12.59 4.94
CA LYS A 30 6.18 12.48 6.08
C LYS A 30 5.82 11.32 6.99
N SER A 31 4.56 10.91 7.00
CA SER A 31 4.08 9.81 7.84
C SER A 31 4.81 8.50 7.57
N ASP A 32 4.88 7.65 8.59
CA ASP A 32 5.30 6.26 8.43
C ASP A 32 4.16 5.50 7.79
N ILE A 33 4.44 4.79 6.71
CA ILE A 33 3.41 4.07 5.95
C ILE A 33 3.87 2.64 5.73
N LYS A 34 3.06 1.69 6.18
CA LYS A 34 3.36 0.26 6.06
C LYS A 34 2.27 -0.47 5.32
N LEU A 35 2.65 -1.49 4.58
CA LEU A 35 1.73 -2.35 3.85
C LEU A 35 1.83 -3.78 4.41
N LEU A 36 0.72 -4.31 4.88
CA LEU A 36 0.62 -5.68 5.38
C LEU A 36 -0.16 -6.52 4.37
N ASN A 37 0.39 -7.67 3.99
CA ASN A 37 -0.36 -8.67 3.25
C ASN A 37 -0.95 -9.65 4.26
N GLU A 38 -2.25 -9.58 4.48
CA GLU A 38 -2.92 -10.40 5.48
C GLU A 38 -2.88 -11.90 5.17
N GLU A 39 -2.72 -12.26 3.90
CA GLU A 39 -2.67 -13.68 3.49
C GLU A 39 -1.45 -14.41 4.05
N ASN A 40 -0.32 -13.75 4.13
CA ASN A 40 0.91 -14.36 4.61
C ASN A 40 1.51 -13.69 5.85
N GLY A 41 0.87 -12.62 6.34
CA GLY A 41 1.32 -11.89 7.52
C GLY A 41 2.59 -11.06 7.35
N LYS A 42 3.07 -10.92 6.12
CA LYS A 42 4.29 -10.13 5.85
C LYS A 42 3.96 -8.65 5.70
N GLU A 43 4.84 -7.83 6.26
CA GLU A 43 4.69 -6.38 6.26
C GLU A 43 5.93 -5.72 5.67
N ALA A 44 5.73 -4.58 4.99
CA ALA A 44 6.82 -3.82 4.39
C ALA A 44 6.57 -2.32 4.55
N ASP A 45 7.66 -1.56 4.52
CA ASP A 45 7.60 -0.11 4.42
C ASP A 45 7.11 0.23 3.01
N LEU A 46 5.97 0.91 2.91
CA LEU A 46 5.37 1.24 1.62
C LEU A 46 6.22 2.20 0.79
N LYS A 47 7.21 2.82 1.40
CA LYS A 47 8.14 3.71 0.69
C LYS A 47 9.30 2.98 0.02
N ARG A 48 9.34 1.64 0.12
CA ARG A 48 10.42 0.81 -0.43
C ARG A 48 9.88 -0.19 -1.44
N LEU A 49 10.16 0.06 -2.71
CA LEU A 49 9.61 -0.74 -3.80
C LEU A 49 9.95 -2.23 -3.70
N MET A 50 11.22 -2.55 -3.47
CA MET A 50 11.63 -3.97 -3.41
C MET A 50 10.96 -4.71 -2.27
N ALA A 51 10.79 -4.04 -1.12
CA ALA A 51 10.11 -4.63 0.02
C ALA A 51 8.62 -4.88 -0.29
N VAL A 52 7.98 -3.94 -0.96
CA VAL A 52 6.59 -4.09 -1.39
C VAL A 52 6.42 -5.25 -2.36
N MET A 53 7.30 -5.35 -3.35
CA MET A 53 7.26 -6.45 -4.32
C MET A 53 7.47 -7.81 -3.66
N ALA A 54 8.29 -7.86 -2.62
CA ALA A 54 8.57 -9.10 -1.90
C ALA A 54 7.36 -9.62 -1.10
N LEU A 55 6.32 -8.81 -0.90
CA LEU A 55 5.11 -9.25 -0.18
C LEU A 55 4.29 -10.28 -0.95
N GLY A 56 4.45 -10.33 -2.27
CA GLY A 56 3.74 -11.29 -3.10
C GLY A 56 2.22 -11.12 -3.11
N VAL A 57 1.74 -9.89 -3.06
CA VAL A 57 0.29 -9.62 -3.08
C VAL A 57 -0.32 -9.99 -4.43
N LYS A 58 -1.38 -10.78 -4.39
CA LYS A 58 -2.09 -11.30 -5.58
C LYS A 58 -3.55 -10.86 -5.57
N GLN A 59 -4.20 -11.05 -6.70
CA GLN A 59 -5.64 -10.82 -6.81
C GLN A 59 -6.38 -11.59 -5.70
N GLY A 60 -7.32 -10.92 -5.05
CA GLY A 60 -8.10 -11.52 -3.96
C GLY A 60 -7.46 -11.41 -2.58
N ASN A 61 -6.20 -11.04 -2.50
CA ASN A 61 -5.54 -10.87 -1.20
C ASN A 61 -6.05 -9.60 -0.51
N SER A 62 -6.23 -9.70 0.80
CA SER A 62 -6.57 -8.54 1.63
C SER A 62 -5.30 -7.90 2.14
N ILE A 63 -5.22 -6.59 2.02
CA ILE A 63 -4.08 -5.82 2.49
C ILE A 63 -4.52 -4.74 3.47
N VAL A 64 -3.61 -4.35 4.34
CA VAL A 64 -3.84 -3.25 5.29
C VAL A 64 -2.69 -2.26 5.14
N VAL A 65 -3.05 -1.01 4.85
CA VAL A 65 -2.08 0.09 4.85
C VAL A 65 -2.25 0.86 6.15
N THR A 66 -1.18 0.98 6.93
CA THR A 66 -1.18 1.77 8.16
C THR A 66 -0.42 3.05 7.92
N VAL A 67 -0.99 4.17 8.35
CA VAL A 67 -0.41 5.49 8.17
C VAL A 67 -0.35 6.17 9.53
N GLU A 68 0.84 6.62 9.93
CA GLU A 68 1.01 7.29 11.21
C GLU A 68 1.97 8.45 11.09
N GLY A 69 1.52 9.64 11.43
CA GLY A 69 2.37 10.82 11.40
C GLY A 69 1.60 12.10 11.22
N GLU A 70 2.36 13.16 11.01
CA GLU A 70 1.87 14.54 10.92
C GLU A 70 0.85 14.74 9.81
N ASP A 71 1.06 14.12 8.65
CA ASP A 71 0.19 14.25 7.47
C ASP A 71 -0.64 12.98 7.21
N GLU A 72 -0.92 12.20 8.24
CA GLU A 72 -1.61 10.93 8.08
C GLU A 72 -3.00 11.04 7.44
N ASP A 73 -3.73 12.11 7.72
CA ASP A 73 -5.07 12.29 7.15
C ASP A 73 -5.02 12.49 5.63
N GLU A 74 -4.10 13.31 5.17
CA GLU A 74 -3.89 13.55 3.74
C GLU A 74 -3.38 12.29 3.06
N ALA A 75 -2.40 11.63 3.66
CA ALA A 75 -1.85 10.39 3.12
C ALA A 75 -2.92 9.30 3.01
N TYR A 76 -3.76 9.16 4.02
CA TYR A 76 -4.88 8.22 4.02
C TYR A 76 -5.78 8.45 2.80
N THR A 77 -6.21 9.70 2.59
CA THR A 77 -7.12 10.04 1.50
C THR A 77 -6.52 9.74 0.14
N VAL A 78 -5.28 10.16 -0.07
CA VAL A 78 -4.58 9.96 -1.35
C VAL A 78 -4.34 8.48 -1.63
N LEU A 79 -3.84 7.74 -0.63
CA LEU A 79 -3.52 6.32 -0.80
C LEU A 79 -4.76 5.46 -0.99
N GLU A 80 -5.84 5.76 -0.26
CA GLU A 80 -7.10 5.04 -0.43
C GLU A 80 -7.62 5.17 -1.85
N SER A 81 -7.65 6.40 -2.37
CA SER A 81 -8.06 6.67 -3.75
C SER A 81 -7.17 5.94 -4.75
N PHE A 82 -5.88 5.99 -4.54
CA PHE A 82 -4.91 5.35 -5.43
C PHE A 82 -5.12 3.83 -5.49
N LEU A 83 -5.35 3.20 -4.34
CA LEU A 83 -5.61 1.76 -4.29
C LEU A 83 -6.88 1.41 -5.08
N LYS A 84 -7.96 2.16 -4.88
CA LYS A 84 -9.22 1.92 -5.58
C LYS A 84 -9.11 2.09 -7.08
N GLU A 85 -8.26 2.99 -7.54
CA GLU A 85 -8.09 3.26 -8.96
C GLU A 85 -7.17 2.28 -9.67
N ASN A 86 -6.20 1.69 -8.96
CA ASN A 86 -5.13 0.91 -9.58
C ASN A 86 -5.05 -0.56 -9.15
N PHE A 87 -5.66 -0.91 -8.06
CA PHE A 87 -5.58 -2.28 -7.52
C PHE A 87 -6.92 -2.86 -7.16
#